data_69a5e5cf973b0a8ec1697f22a076acd0
#
_entry.id   69a5e5cf973b0a8ec1697f22a076acd0
#
_cell.length_a   1.000
_cell.length_b   1.000
_cell.length_c   1.000
_cell.angle_alpha   90.00
_cell.angle_beta   90.00
_cell.angle_gamma   90.00
#
_symmetry.space_group_name_H-M   'P 1'
#
loop_
_entity.id
_entity.type
_entity.pdbx_description
1 polymer ?
#
loop_
_entity_poly.entity_id
_entity_poly.type
_entity_poly.pdbx_seq_one_letter_code
_entity_poly.pdbx_strand_id
1 'polypeptide(L)'
;MIREQRLDLPHGISLNCRMAGAPGQPLMLFLHGFPEAAFVWDELLTHFSQAEHGGYFCVAPNLRGYAGSSSPTDVSAYRAKHLVQDIVALKTALGCKDPLSGLVAHDWGGAVAWNFANQHPDLLHKLVIINSPHPGTFLRELKSSAAQQASSAYMNFLIRPDAETLLAEDDFRRLWAFFTNMGADTGPHAWLTAAEKDKYRAVWNQGLTGALNYYRASPLRPPRADDPAAQAITLPAEMLQVNVPTLVIWGMQDIALPPGLIEGLEAYVPDLTLHEIEEGTHWLVHEQGMRVAGLMQVFFNR
;
A
#
# COMPACT_ATOMS: atom_id res chain seq x y z
N MET A 1 -1.14 23.19 1.68
CA MET A 1 -0.14 22.99 2.77
C MET A 1 -0.49 21.69 3.49
N ILE A 2 0.48 20.80 3.67
CA ILE A 2 0.32 19.56 4.43
C ILE A 2 0.31 19.89 5.93
N ARG A 3 -0.65 19.31 6.66
CA ARG A 3 -0.69 19.32 8.13
C ARG A 3 -0.61 17.89 8.64
N GLU A 4 -0.09 17.72 9.84
CA GLU A 4 -0.03 16.43 10.52
C GLU A 4 -0.97 16.42 11.72
N GLN A 5 -1.64 15.29 11.92
CA GLN A 5 -2.52 15.09 13.06
C GLN A 5 -2.54 13.63 13.47
N ARG A 6 -2.42 13.38 14.76
CA ARG A 6 -2.65 12.07 15.34
C ARG A 6 -4.14 11.92 15.67
N LEU A 7 -4.73 10.81 15.22
CA LEU A 7 -6.14 10.48 15.45
C LEU A 7 -6.24 9.20 16.26
N ASP A 8 -6.97 9.25 17.36
CA ASP A 8 -7.25 8.10 18.20
C ASP A 8 -8.52 7.41 17.71
N LEU A 9 -8.42 6.12 17.43
CA LEU A 9 -9.53 5.31 16.94
C LEU A 9 -10.24 4.58 18.10
N PRO A 10 -11.56 4.29 17.97
CA PRO A 10 -12.36 3.74 19.06
C PRO A 10 -11.86 2.41 19.65
N HIS A 11 -11.10 1.65 18.86
CA HIS A 11 -10.57 0.33 19.26
C HIS A 11 -9.13 0.38 19.78
N GLY A 12 -8.67 1.56 20.25
CA GLY A 12 -7.40 1.71 20.96
C GLY A 12 -6.16 1.84 20.04
N ILE A 13 -6.36 2.06 18.75
CA ILE A 13 -5.29 2.37 17.79
C ILE A 13 -5.27 3.87 17.55
N SER A 14 -4.08 4.46 17.46
CA SER A 14 -3.89 5.83 17.00
C SER A 14 -3.11 5.81 15.69
N LEU A 15 -3.52 6.64 14.75
CA LEU A 15 -2.84 6.82 13.47
C LEU A 15 -2.33 8.25 13.34
N ASN A 16 -1.06 8.42 12.97
CA ASN A 16 -0.53 9.72 12.60
C ASN A 16 -0.81 9.97 11.13
N CYS A 17 -1.53 11.03 10.81
CA CYS A 17 -2.04 11.30 9.47
C CYS A 17 -1.44 12.57 8.89
N ARG A 18 -1.07 12.54 7.61
CA ARG A 18 -0.75 13.70 6.79
C ARG A 18 -1.99 14.09 6.00
N MET A 19 -2.31 15.38 5.97
CA MET A 19 -3.59 15.86 5.44
C MET A 19 -3.43 17.12 4.60
N ALA A 20 -4.20 17.21 3.51
CA ALA A 20 -4.37 18.41 2.70
C ALA A 20 -5.85 18.65 2.39
N GLY A 21 -6.22 19.88 2.07
CA GLY A 21 -7.63 20.26 1.85
C GLY A 21 -8.37 20.54 3.16
N ALA A 22 -9.66 20.84 3.02
CA ALA A 22 -10.52 21.24 4.13
C ALA A 22 -11.37 20.08 4.64
N PRO A 23 -11.51 19.90 5.98
CA PRO A 23 -12.49 18.97 6.54
C PRO A 23 -13.90 19.29 6.03
N GLY A 24 -14.70 18.25 5.78
CA GLY A 24 -16.06 18.38 5.25
C GLY A 24 -16.14 18.36 3.73
N GLN A 25 -15.02 18.44 3.01
CA GLN A 25 -14.95 18.14 1.58
C GLN A 25 -14.99 16.61 1.36
N PRO A 26 -15.32 16.15 0.14
CA PRO A 26 -15.30 14.73 -0.18
C PRO A 26 -13.95 14.09 0.18
N LEU A 27 -13.98 12.98 0.96
CA LEU A 27 -12.79 12.37 1.55
C LEU A 27 -12.11 11.40 0.58
N MET A 28 -10.80 11.58 0.40
CA MET A 28 -9.93 10.65 -0.31
C MET A 28 -8.82 10.17 0.62
N LEU A 29 -8.67 8.85 0.78
CA LEU A 29 -7.63 8.24 1.61
C LEU A 29 -6.50 7.68 0.76
N PHE A 30 -5.26 7.75 1.29
CA PHE A 30 -4.04 7.28 0.62
C PHE A 30 -3.27 6.35 1.55
N LEU A 31 -3.06 5.10 1.15
CA LEU A 31 -2.42 4.06 1.95
C LEU A 31 -1.06 3.69 1.35
N HIS A 32 0.00 3.91 2.12
CA HIS A 32 1.37 3.57 1.73
C HIS A 32 1.69 2.09 1.95
N GLY A 33 2.84 1.64 1.43
CA GLY A 33 3.36 0.28 1.60
C GLY A 33 4.63 0.19 2.43
N PHE A 34 5.30 -0.95 2.29
CA PHE A 34 6.58 -1.24 2.93
C PHE A 34 7.75 -0.91 1.97
N PRO A 35 8.84 -0.33 2.43
CA PRO A 35 9.13 0.12 3.81
C PRO A 35 8.89 1.63 3.99
N GLU A 36 7.83 2.16 3.45
CA GLU A 36 7.52 3.57 3.31
C GLU A 36 6.71 4.14 4.49
N ALA A 37 6.24 5.38 4.34
CA ALA A 37 5.35 6.07 5.27
C ALA A 37 4.47 7.07 4.50
N ALA A 38 3.51 7.69 5.19
CA ALA A 38 2.51 8.56 4.59
C ALA A 38 3.07 9.77 3.80
N PHE A 39 4.32 10.18 4.05
CA PHE A 39 4.94 11.32 3.36
C PHE A 39 5.12 11.10 1.85
N VAL A 40 5.12 9.86 1.38
CA VAL A 40 5.22 9.53 -0.05
C VAL A 40 4.06 10.09 -0.86
N TRP A 41 2.95 10.38 -0.20
CA TRP A 41 1.74 10.90 -0.78
C TRP A 41 1.66 12.43 -0.85
N ASP A 42 2.62 13.18 -0.29
CA ASP A 42 2.54 14.64 -0.11
C ASP A 42 2.22 15.41 -1.40
N GLU A 43 2.81 14.99 -2.51
CA GLU A 43 2.56 15.60 -3.82
C GLU A 43 1.11 15.36 -4.25
N LEU A 44 0.62 14.13 -4.17
CA LEU A 44 -0.75 13.77 -4.55
C LEU A 44 -1.79 14.36 -3.58
N LEU A 45 -1.51 14.39 -2.28
CA LEU A 45 -2.38 15.07 -1.31
C LEU A 45 -2.54 16.55 -1.65
N THR A 46 -1.42 17.22 -1.97
CA THR A 46 -1.44 18.62 -2.35
C THR A 46 -2.20 18.83 -3.65
N HIS A 47 -1.95 18.01 -4.66
CA HIS A 47 -2.60 18.09 -5.97
C HIS A 47 -4.13 17.95 -5.85
N PHE A 48 -4.62 16.86 -5.29
CA PHE A 48 -6.06 16.58 -5.22
C PHE A 48 -6.84 17.45 -4.23
N SER A 49 -6.15 18.13 -3.32
CA SER A 49 -6.78 19.10 -2.43
C SER A 49 -7.09 20.45 -3.10
N GLN A 50 -6.55 20.71 -4.29
CA GLN A 50 -6.82 21.94 -5.04
C GLN A 50 -8.18 21.87 -5.75
N ALA A 51 -8.89 22.99 -5.80
CA ALA A 51 -10.26 23.05 -6.36
C ALA A 51 -10.31 22.59 -7.84
N GLU A 52 -9.29 22.94 -8.63
CA GLU A 52 -9.15 22.53 -10.03
C GLU A 52 -8.93 21.03 -10.23
N HIS A 53 -8.54 20.31 -9.17
CA HIS A 53 -8.31 18.88 -9.16
C HIS A 53 -9.32 18.09 -8.32
N GLY A 54 -10.44 18.73 -7.97
CA GLY A 54 -11.57 18.10 -7.28
C GLY A 54 -11.78 18.59 -5.85
N GLY A 55 -10.84 19.33 -5.26
CA GLY A 55 -11.00 19.98 -3.94
C GLY A 55 -11.23 18.98 -2.80
N TYR A 56 -10.64 17.80 -2.88
CA TYR A 56 -10.85 16.74 -1.89
C TYR A 56 -10.21 17.06 -0.53
N PHE A 57 -10.79 16.54 0.51
CA PHE A 57 -10.08 16.35 1.77
C PHE A 57 -9.22 15.09 1.67
N CYS A 58 -7.92 15.26 1.43
CA CYS A 58 -6.97 14.19 1.22
C CYS A 58 -6.27 13.83 2.52
N VAL A 59 -6.26 12.55 2.89
CA VAL A 59 -5.66 12.06 4.14
C VAL A 59 -4.84 10.81 3.89
N ALA A 60 -3.58 10.82 4.33
CA ALA A 60 -2.68 9.66 4.31
C ALA A 60 -2.26 9.31 5.75
N PRO A 61 -2.75 8.21 6.32
CA PRO A 61 -2.25 7.72 7.60
C PRO A 61 -0.89 7.05 7.43
N ASN A 62 0.03 7.25 8.39
CA ASN A 62 0.98 6.21 8.68
C ASN A 62 0.19 5.01 9.19
N LEU A 63 0.25 3.89 8.48
CA LEU A 63 -0.53 2.71 8.83
C LEU A 63 -0.13 2.16 10.20
N ARG A 64 -0.98 1.35 10.82
CA ARG A 64 -0.65 0.62 12.06
C ARG A 64 0.72 -0.03 11.92
N GLY A 65 1.58 0.11 12.92
CA GLY A 65 2.94 -0.45 12.90
C GLY A 65 4.02 0.45 12.30
N TYR A 66 3.63 1.60 11.74
CA TYR A 66 4.56 2.57 11.17
C TYR A 66 4.70 3.82 12.03
N ALA A 67 5.74 4.60 11.73
CA ALA A 67 6.18 5.74 12.53
C ALA A 67 5.04 6.68 12.99
N GLY A 68 5.02 7.01 14.28
CA GLY A 68 4.03 7.90 14.87
C GLY A 68 2.65 7.29 15.09
N SER A 69 2.36 6.11 14.53
CA SER A 69 1.13 5.34 14.73
C SER A 69 1.32 4.26 15.79
N SER A 70 0.21 3.70 16.29
CA SER A 70 0.26 2.56 17.20
C SER A 70 0.94 1.36 16.55
N SER A 71 1.85 0.72 17.29
CA SER A 71 2.61 -0.45 16.82
C SER A 71 2.48 -1.60 17.82
N PRO A 72 1.35 -2.34 17.84
CA PRO A 72 1.19 -3.51 18.66
C PRO A 72 2.27 -4.56 18.39
N THR A 73 2.75 -5.24 19.41
CA THR A 73 3.78 -6.28 19.26
C THR A 73 3.21 -7.62 18.80
N ASP A 74 1.92 -7.87 19.09
CA ASP A 74 1.23 -9.10 18.67
C ASP A 74 1.03 -9.13 17.15
N VAL A 75 1.59 -10.16 16.52
CA VAL A 75 1.45 -10.42 15.07
C VAL A 75 -0.02 -10.48 14.65
N SER A 76 -0.89 -11.08 15.46
CA SER A 76 -2.30 -11.23 15.13
C SER A 76 -3.04 -9.89 14.94
N ALA A 77 -2.51 -8.80 15.53
CA ALA A 77 -3.05 -7.46 15.39
C ALA A 77 -2.90 -6.89 13.95
N TYR A 78 -2.09 -7.54 13.10
CA TYR A 78 -1.84 -7.13 11.71
C TYR A 78 -2.57 -7.97 10.67
N ARG A 79 -3.52 -8.82 11.11
CA ARG A 79 -4.41 -9.53 10.18
C ARG A 79 -5.30 -8.54 9.42
N ALA A 80 -5.61 -8.87 8.16
CA ALA A 80 -6.36 -7.99 7.25
C ALA A 80 -7.61 -7.37 7.88
N LYS A 81 -8.41 -8.14 8.64
CA LYS A 81 -9.61 -7.63 9.33
C LYS A 81 -9.34 -6.43 10.24
N HIS A 82 -8.20 -6.42 10.93
CA HIS A 82 -7.85 -5.34 11.85
C HIS A 82 -7.34 -4.11 11.09
N LEU A 83 -6.60 -4.32 10.00
CA LEU A 83 -6.13 -3.24 9.14
C LEU A 83 -7.29 -2.57 8.41
N VAL A 84 -8.27 -3.33 7.93
CA VAL A 84 -9.51 -2.81 7.35
C VAL A 84 -10.31 -2.04 8.40
N GLN A 85 -10.42 -2.55 9.63
CA GLN A 85 -11.09 -1.88 10.74
C GLN A 85 -10.48 -0.50 11.03
N ASP A 86 -9.16 -0.34 10.91
CA ASP A 86 -8.50 0.96 11.07
C ASP A 86 -9.00 1.97 10.04
N ILE A 87 -9.16 1.56 8.78
CA ILE A 87 -9.62 2.47 7.71
C ILE A 87 -11.09 2.86 7.91
N VAL A 88 -11.96 1.91 8.29
CA VAL A 88 -13.35 2.21 8.63
C VAL A 88 -13.44 3.19 9.81
N ALA A 89 -12.66 2.95 10.85
CA ALA A 89 -12.62 3.80 12.03
C ALA A 89 -12.01 5.18 11.75
N LEU A 90 -10.96 5.24 10.92
CA LEU A 90 -10.35 6.50 10.48
C LEU A 90 -11.34 7.38 9.72
N LYS A 91 -12.09 6.81 8.76
CA LYS A 91 -13.17 7.50 8.04
C LYS A 91 -14.17 8.15 9.02
N THR A 92 -14.56 7.39 10.04
CA THR A 92 -15.49 7.86 11.08
C THR A 92 -14.87 8.95 11.95
N ALA A 93 -13.62 8.79 12.38
CA ALA A 93 -12.90 9.77 13.20
C ALA A 93 -12.67 11.11 12.46
N LEU A 94 -12.59 11.07 11.12
CA LEU A 94 -12.53 12.26 10.27
C LEU A 94 -13.91 12.93 10.06
N GLY A 95 -14.98 12.38 10.65
CA GLY A 95 -16.33 12.92 10.53
C GLY A 95 -16.99 12.66 9.17
N CYS A 96 -16.42 11.81 8.33
CA CYS A 96 -16.96 11.52 7.01
C CYS A 96 -18.14 10.52 7.13
N LYS A 97 -19.35 11.00 6.81
CA LYS A 97 -20.58 10.18 6.81
C LYS A 97 -20.78 9.47 5.46
N ASP A 98 -20.48 10.15 4.38
CA ASP A 98 -20.61 9.63 3.01
C ASP A 98 -19.54 8.56 2.71
N PRO A 99 -19.73 7.72 1.68
CA PRO A 99 -18.67 6.85 1.21
C PRO A 99 -17.41 7.64 0.84
N LEU A 100 -16.23 7.01 0.97
CA LEU A 100 -14.98 7.59 0.49
C LEU A 100 -15.10 7.91 -1.00
N SER A 101 -14.74 9.12 -1.42
CA SER A 101 -14.68 9.47 -2.83
C SER A 101 -13.64 8.65 -3.56
N GLY A 102 -12.53 8.36 -2.89
CA GLY A 102 -11.48 7.48 -3.37
C GLY A 102 -10.68 6.84 -2.25
N LEU A 103 -10.22 5.62 -2.49
CA LEU A 103 -9.19 4.94 -1.72
C LEU A 103 -8.03 4.64 -2.66
N VAL A 104 -6.91 5.29 -2.44
CA VAL A 104 -5.68 5.20 -3.26
C VAL A 104 -4.65 4.44 -2.45
N ALA A 105 -4.01 3.43 -3.05
CA ALA A 105 -3.15 2.57 -2.26
C ALA A 105 -2.01 1.96 -3.07
N HIS A 106 -0.86 1.80 -2.42
CA HIS A 106 0.36 1.22 -2.96
C HIS A 106 0.83 0.06 -2.08
N ASP A 107 1.38 -0.99 -2.66
CA ASP A 107 2.00 -2.15 -1.99
C ASP A 107 1.13 -2.74 -0.86
N TRP A 108 1.59 -2.80 0.40
CA TRP A 108 0.79 -3.27 1.54
C TRP A 108 -0.47 -2.42 1.78
N GLY A 109 -0.41 -1.11 1.51
CA GLY A 109 -1.61 -0.28 1.51
C GLY A 109 -2.66 -0.79 0.53
N GLY A 110 -2.22 -1.26 -0.64
CA GLY A 110 -3.09 -1.89 -1.63
C GLY A 110 -3.68 -3.21 -1.15
N ALA A 111 -2.90 -4.04 -0.44
CA ALA A 111 -3.44 -5.26 0.18
C ALA A 111 -4.57 -4.95 1.18
N VAL A 112 -4.45 -3.86 1.95
CA VAL A 112 -5.52 -3.37 2.83
C VAL A 112 -6.70 -2.87 2.01
N ALA A 113 -6.46 -2.09 0.96
CA ALA A 113 -7.48 -1.48 0.12
C ALA A 113 -8.31 -2.51 -0.67
N TRP A 114 -7.69 -3.56 -1.21
CA TRP A 114 -8.38 -4.68 -1.82
C TRP A 114 -9.37 -5.35 -0.85
N ASN A 115 -8.90 -5.64 0.38
CA ASN A 115 -9.76 -6.22 1.42
C ASN A 115 -10.87 -5.26 1.86
N PHE A 116 -10.59 -3.95 1.95
CA PHE A 116 -11.60 -2.95 2.27
C PHE A 116 -12.69 -2.88 1.19
N ALA A 117 -12.32 -2.83 -0.08
CA ALA A 117 -13.25 -2.75 -1.19
C ALA A 117 -14.13 -4.00 -1.33
N ASN A 118 -13.58 -5.20 -1.00
CA ASN A 118 -14.35 -6.43 -0.93
C ASN A 118 -15.36 -6.42 0.24
N GLN A 119 -14.91 -6.02 1.46
CA GLN A 119 -15.72 -6.13 2.67
C GLN A 119 -16.73 -4.99 2.85
N HIS A 120 -16.41 -3.80 2.32
CA HIS A 120 -17.17 -2.56 2.50
C HIS A 120 -17.39 -1.81 1.17
N PRO A 121 -17.93 -2.44 0.11
CA PRO A 121 -18.11 -1.78 -1.18
C PRO A 121 -19.02 -0.55 -1.12
N ASP A 122 -19.97 -0.53 -0.19
CA ASP A 122 -20.90 0.57 0.09
C ASP A 122 -20.24 1.78 0.76
N LEU A 123 -19.03 1.64 1.28
CA LEU A 123 -18.25 2.73 1.89
C LEU A 123 -17.24 3.38 0.93
N LEU A 124 -17.23 2.98 -0.35
CA LEU A 124 -16.23 3.42 -1.32
C LEU A 124 -16.83 3.66 -2.70
N HIS A 125 -16.59 4.83 -3.29
CA HIS A 125 -17.02 5.11 -4.65
C HIS A 125 -16.02 4.62 -5.70
N LYS A 126 -14.71 4.81 -5.47
CA LYS A 126 -13.66 4.45 -6.44
C LYS A 126 -12.40 3.96 -5.73
N LEU A 127 -11.81 2.89 -6.26
CA LEU A 127 -10.55 2.32 -5.78
C LEU A 127 -9.43 2.61 -6.78
N VAL A 128 -8.26 3.00 -6.28
CA VAL A 128 -7.03 3.14 -7.08
C VAL A 128 -5.93 2.30 -6.45
N ILE A 129 -5.39 1.39 -7.22
CA ILE A 129 -4.30 0.49 -6.79
C ILE A 129 -3.07 0.75 -7.65
N ILE A 130 -1.94 0.95 -7.01
CA ILE A 130 -0.65 1.16 -7.64
C ILE A 130 0.29 0.06 -7.18
N ASN A 131 0.81 -0.75 -8.10
CA ASN A 131 1.76 -1.83 -7.82
C ASN A 131 1.43 -2.63 -6.54
N SER A 132 0.21 -3.16 -6.47
CA SER A 132 -0.21 -4.05 -5.39
C SER A 132 -1.12 -5.16 -5.90
N PRO A 133 -0.74 -6.43 -5.71
CA PRO A 133 -1.45 -7.54 -6.32
C PRO A 133 -2.80 -7.77 -5.65
N HIS A 134 -3.78 -8.15 -6.45
CA HIS A 134 -5.04 -8.69 -5.94
C HIS A 134 -4.77 -10.05 -5.25
N PRO A 135 -5.40 -10.34 -4.08
CA PRO A 135 -5.13 -11.57 -3.35
C PRO A 135 -5.30 -12.85 -4.19
N GLY A 136 -6.27 -12.88 -5.10
CA GLY A 136 -6.54 -14.02 -5.98
C GLY A 136 -5.43 -14.27 -6.98
N THR A 137 -4.98 -13.22 -7.69
CA THR A 137 -3.88 -13.35 -8.66
C THR A 137 -2.55 -13.62 -7.95
N PHE A 138 -2.32 -13.00 -6.80
CA PHE A 138 -1.11 -13.23 -6.02
C PHE A 138 -1.03 -14.67 -5.52
N LEU A 139 -2.10 -15.23 -4.97
CA LEU A 139 -2.14 -16.63 -4.56
C LEU A 139 -1.91 -17.57 -5.74
N ARG A 140 -2.52 -17.29 -6.90
CA ARG A 140 -2.31 -18.07 -8.13
C ARG A 140 -0.82 -18.11 -8.50
N GLU A 141 -0.18 -16.93 -8.59
CA GLU A 141 1.22 -16.82 -8.99
C GLU A 141 2.18 -17.42 -7.95
N LEU A 142 1.93 -17.24 -6.67
CA LEU A 142 2.72 -17.89 -5.62
C LEU A 142 2.67 -19.42 -5.68
N LYS A 143 1.56 -20.00 -6.20
CA LYS A 143 1.42 -21.45 -6.34
C LYS A 143 2.01 -22.01 -7.64
N SER A 144 1.93 -21.25 -8.72
CA SER A 144 2.19 -21.76 -10.07
C SER A 144 3.42 -21.18 -10.76
N SER A 145 3.88 -19.99 -10.36
CA SER A 145 4.95 -19.26 -11.05
C SER A 145 6.27 -19.31 -10.25
N ALA A 146 7.27 -20.02 -10.79
CA ALA A 146 8.61 -20.01 -10.21
C ALA A 146 9.24 -18.62 -10.21
N ALA A 147 8.93 -17.79 -11.23
CA ALA A 147 9.40 -16.41 -11.31
C ALA A 147 8.82 -15.57 -10.14
N GLN A 148 7.50 -15.66 -9.89
CA GLN A 148 6.89 -14.96 -8.77
C GLN A 148 7.41 -15.45 -7.42
N GLN A 149 7.60 -16.75 -7.24
CA GLN A 149 8.17 -17.30 -6.01
C GLN A 149 9.59 -16.75 -5.77
N ALA A 150 10.41 -16.62 -6.80
CA ALA A 150 11.74 -16.02 -6.71
C ALA A 150 11.67 -14.53 -6.38
N SER A 151 10.82 -13.76 -7.08
CA SER A 151 10.62 -12.33 -6.83
C SER A 151 10.10 -12.05 -5.41
N SER A 152 9.26 -12.93 -4.87
CA SER A 152 8.72 -12.82 -3.51
C SER A 152 9.60 -13.46 -2.42
N ALA A 153 10.76 -14.00 -2.74
CA ALA A 153 11.63 -14.71 -1.77
C ALA A 153 12.03 -13.82 -0.57
N TYR A 154 12.12 -12.50 -0.76
CA TYR A 154 12.39 -11.54 0.30
C TYR A 154 11.36 -11.61 1.45
N MET A 155 10.10 -11.99 1.19
CA MET A 155 9.08 -12.15 2.22
C MET A 155 9.48 -13.19 3.26
N ASN A 156 10.13 -14.28 2.83
CA ASN A 156 10.65 -15.31 3.73
C ASN A 156 11.81 -14.81 4.60
N PHE A 157 12.57 -13.82 4.14
CA PHE A 157 13.56 -13.13 4.98
C PHE A 157 12.86 -12.20 6.01
N LEU A 158 11.85 -11.44 5.58
CA LEU A 158 11.19 -10.45 6.44
C LEU A 158 10.38 -11.07 7.60
N ILE A 159 9.97 -12.33 7.49
CA ILE A 159 9.27 -13.03 8.59
C ILE A 159 10.21 -13.67 9.63
N ARG A 160 11.52 -13.61 9.42
CA ARG A 160 12.51 -14.19 10.38
C ARG A 160 12.43 -13.48 11.73
N PRO A 161 12.77 -14.20 12.82
CA PRO A 161 12.82 -13.59 14.16
C PRO A 161 13.93 -12.53 14.32
N ASP A 162 14.99 -12.59 13.51
CA ASP A 162 16.12 -11.67 13.53
C ASP A 162 16.07 -10.59 12.44
N ALA A 163 14.95 -10.49 11.68
CA ALA A 163 14.83 -9.60 10.54
C ALA A 163 15.03 -8.12 10.91
N GLU A 164 14.48 -7.66 12.04
CA GLU A 164 14.65 -6.29 12.52
C GLU A 164 16.11 -5.92 12.70
N THR A 165 16.87 -6.79 13.37
CA THR A 165 18.30 -6.57 13.64
C THR A 165 19.08 -6.52 12.32
N LEU A 166 18.86 -7.48 11.44
CA LEU A 166 19.55 -7.56 10.14
C LEU A 166 19.21 -6.39 9.21
N LEU A 167 17.97 -5.89 9.25
CA LEU A 167 17.55 -4.74 8.44
C LEU A 167 18.15 -3.43 8.96
N ALA A 168 18.37 -3.32 10.28
CA ALA A 168 18.94 -2.12 10.89
C ALA A 168 20.47 -2.01 10.73
N GLU A 169 21.16 -3.11 10.35
CA GLU A 169 22.63 -3.11 10.14
C GLU A 169 23.06 -2.14 9.04
N ASP A 170 24.25 -1.59 9.21
CA ASP A 170 24.94 -0.77 8.19
C ASP A 170 24.04 0.36 7.64
N ASP A 171 23.44 1.15 8.53
CA ASP A 171 22.54 2.24 8.17
C ASP A 171 21.40 1.78 7.26
N PHE A 172 20.75 0.67 7.64
CA PHE A 172 19.62 0.11 6.89
C PHE A 172 19.97 -0.35 5.45
N ARG A 173 21.19 -0.78 5.21
CA ARG A 173 21.67 -1.16 3.86
C ARG A 173 20.71 -2.09 3.12
N ARG A 174 20.10 -3.06 3.82
CA ARG A 174 19.16 -3.99 3.20
C ARG A 174 17.82 -3.35 2.83
N LEU A 175 17.37 -2.35 3.58
CA LEU A 175 16.16 -1.57 3.22
C LEU A 175 16.45 -0.67 2.02
N TRP A 176 17.61 -0.02 1.98
CA TRP A 176 18.00 0.77 0.80
C TRP A 176 18.02 -0.07 -0.48
N ALA A 177 18.39 -1.35 -0.39
CA ALA A 177 18.44 -2.24 -1.54
C ALA A 177 17.04 -2.44 -2.19
N PHE A 178 15.94 -2.35 -1.45
CA PHE A 178 14.60 -2.38 -2.05
C PHE A 178 14.37 -1.24 -3.04
N PHE A 179 14.97 -0.08 -2.79
CA PHE A 179 14.87 1.08 -3.68
C PHE A 179 15.95 1.06 -4.76
N THR A 180 17.22 0.88 -4.37
CA THR A 180 18.36 1.03 -5.28
C THR A 180 18.46 -0.09 -6.31
N ASN A 181 17.98 -1.30 -6.00
CA ASN A 181 17.92 -2.40 -6.97
C ASN A 181 16.93 -2.13 -8.13
N MET A 182 16.05 -1.15 -7.98
CA MET A 182 15.13 -0.67 -9.01
C MET A 182 15.48 0.75 -9.51
N GLY A 183 16.72 1.19 -9.29
CA GLY A 183 17.23 2.44 -9.85
C GLY A 183 16.80 3.73 -9.16
N ALA A 184 16.29 3.67 -7.91
CA ALA A 184 15.79 4.84 -7.19
C ALA A 184 16.83 5.96 -6.98
N ASP A 185 18.12 5.63 -6.94
CA ASP A 185 19.24 6.58 -6.80
C ASP A 185 20.03 6.82 -8.09
N THR A 186 19.64 6.16 -9.20
CA THR A 186 20.32 6.22 -10.50
C THR A 186 19.32 6.29 -11.64
N GLY A 187 19.77 6.80 -12.80
CA GLY A 187 18.93 6.81 -14.01
C GLY A 187 18.00 8.04 -14.12
N PRO A 188 17.13 8.05 -15.15
CA PRO A 188 16.35 9.23 -15.53
C PRO A 188 15.21 9.56 -14.56
N HIS A 189 14.79 8.61 -13.75
CA HIS A 189 13.72 8.76 -12.77
C HIS A 189 14.22 8.63 -11.33
N ALA A 190 15.52 8.88 -11.10
CA ALA A 190 16.09 8.83 -9.76
C ALA A 190 15.45 9.88 -8.84
N TRP A 191 14.95 9.41 -7.70
CA TRP A 191 14.22 10.22 -6.72
C TRP A 191 14.82 10.15 -5.31
N LEU A 192 15.60 9.10 -5.00
CA LEU A 192 16.11 8.81 -3.66
C LEU A 192 17.32 9.71 -3.32
N THR A 193 17.04 10.98 -3.09
CA THR A 193 18.04 11.98 -2.68
C THR A 193 18.50 11.77 -1.23
N ALA A 194 19.54 12.48 -0.79
CA ALA A 194 19.97 12.49 0.61
C ALA A 194 18.83 12.95 1.55
N ALA A 195 18.08 13.98 1.15
CA ALA A 195 16.94 14.46 1.93
C ALA A 195 15.81 13.43 2.05
N GLU A 196 15.52 12.69 0.97
CA GLU A 196 14.56 11.59 1.04
C GLU A 196 15.06 10.46 1.96
N LYS A 197 16.35 10.09 1.86
CA LYS A 197 16.96 9.10 2.75
C LYS A 197 16.84 9.49 4.23
N ASP A 198 16.96 10.76 4.56
CA ASP A 198 16.82 11.24 5.94
C ASP A 198 15.38 11.07 6.46
N LYS A 199 14.36 11.26 5.60
CA LYS A 199 12.94 10.98 5.96
C LYS A 199 12.75 9.50 6.26
N TYR A 200 13.27 8.60 5.43
CA TYR A 200 13.18 7.15 5.65
C TYR A 200 13.91 6.72 6.92
N ARG A 201 15.14 7.23 7.17
CA ARG A 201 15.85 6.97 8.43
C ARG A 201 15.04 7.40 9.65
N ALA A 202 14.42 8.58 9.59
CA ALA A 202 13.57 9.06 10.68
C ALA A 202 12.38 8.13 10.97
N VAL A 203 11.82 7.49 9.94
CA VAL A 203 10.76 6.48 10.06
C VAL A 203 11.31 5.17 10.63
N TRP A 204 12.35 4.60 10.01
CA TRP A 204 12.86 3.28 10.37
C TRP A 204 13.52 3.23 11.75
N ASN A 205 14.13 4.33 12.20
CA ASN A 205 14.68 4.46 13.55
C ASN A 205 13.62 4.40 14.67
N GLN A 206 12.32 4.54 14.33
CA GLN A 206 11.23 4.35 15.30
C GLN A 206 10.86 2.88 15.49
N GLY A 207 11.45 1.98 14.71
CA GLY A 207 11.28 0.53 14.78
C GLY A 207 10.65 -0.07 13.52
N LEU A 208 10.98 -1.33 13.27
CA LEU A 208 10.55 -2.07 12.07
C LEU A 208 9.54 -3.18 12.36
N THR A 209 9.39 -3.58 13.63
CA THR A 209 8.57 -4.73 14.03
C THR A 209 7.14 -4.65 13.52
N GLY A 210 6.50 -3.49 13.64
CA GLY A 210 5.14 -3.29 13.15
C GLY A 210 5.02 -3.50 11.64
N ALA A 211 5.93 -2.92 10.86
CA ALA A 211 5.97 -3.09 9.41
C ALA A 211 6.22 -4.55 9.00
N LEU A 212 7.10 -5.26 9.71
CA LEU A 212 7.38 -6.68 9.46
C LEU A 212 6.22 -7.60 9.85
N ASN A 213 5.40 -7.18 10.81
CA ASN A 213 4.24 -7.96 11.23
C ASN A 213 3.15 -8.07 10.15
N TYR A 214 3.12 -7.20 9.14
CA TYR A 214 2.28 -7.39 7.94
C TYR A 214 2.63 -8.69 7.23
N TYR A 215 3.92 -8.95 7.02
CA TYR A 215 4.42 -10.19 6.41
C TYR A 215 4.20 -11.39 7.31
N ARG A 216 4.45 -11.27 8.62
CA ARG A 216 4.27 -12.36 9.60
C ARG A 216 2.80 -12.76 9.78
N ALA A 217 1.88 -11.80 9.69
CA ALA A 217 0.44 -12.03 9.82
C ALA A 217 -0.21 -12.54 8.52
N SER A 218 0.44 -12.31 7.36
CA SER A 218 -0.09 -12.73 6.07
C SER A 218 0.07 -14.23 5.86
N PRO A 219 -0.98 -14.92 5.39
CA PRO A 219 -0.85 -16.30 4.95
C PRO A 219 -0.23 -16.40 3.55
N LEU A 220 -0.25 -15.32 2.76
CA LEU A 220 0.26 -15.29 1.38
C LEU A 220 1.76 -15.03 1.39
N ARG A 221 2.54 -16.05 1.07
CA ARG A 221 4.00 -15.99 0.94
C ARG A 221 4.49 -17.13 0.06
N PRO A 222 5.71 -17.02 -0.52
CA PRO A 222 6.30 -18.11 -1.29
C PRO A 222 6.41 -19.38 -0.46
N PRO A 223 6.07 -20.55 -1.02
CA PRO A 223 6.20 -21.82 -0.30
C PRO A 223 7.66 -22.13 0.00
N ARG A 224 7.86 -22.80 1.14
CA ARG A 224 9.17 -23.33 1.56
C ARG A 224 9.02 -24.80 1.89
N ALA A 225 10.12 -25.55 1.76
CA ALA A 225 10.11 -26.98 2.06
C ALA A 225 9.76 -27.29 3.53
N ASP A 226 10.10 -26.37 4.43
CA ASP A 226 9.81 -26.45 5.87
C ASP A 226 8.49 -25.77 6.27
N ASP A 227 7.75 -25.21 5.33
CA ASP A 227 6.46 -24.56 5.55
C ASP A 227 5.41 -24.98 4.48
N PRO A 228 4.95 -26.23 4.51
CA PRO A 228 3.98 -26.72 3.55
C PRO A 228 2.59 -26.05 3.71
N ALA A 229 2.32 -25.41 4.84
CA ALA A 229 1.05 -24.73 5.07
C ALA A 229 0.82 -23.58 4.08
N ALA A 230 1.87 -22.89 3.62
CA ALA A 230 1.77 -21.84 2.61
C ALA A 230 1.22 -22.38 1.25
N GLN A 231 1.52 -23.63 0.89
CA GLN A 231 1.00 -24.26 -0.32
C GLN A 231 -0.48 -24.64 -0.20
N ALA A 232 -0.94 -24.94 1.02
CA ALA A 232 -2.32 -25.39 1.28
C ALA A 232 -3.33 -24.23 1.36
N ILE A 233 -2.88 -22.97 1.37
CA ILE A 233 -3.75 -21.79 1.47
C ILE A 233 -4.75 -21.78 0.31
N THR A 234 -6.00 -21.56 0.66
CA THR A 234 -7.09 -21.26 -0.28
C THR A 234 -7.81 -20.00 0.18
N LEU A 235 -8.30 -19.23 -0.77
CA LEU A 235 -9.13 -18.05 -0.51
C LEU A 235 -10.53 -18.33 -1.04
N PRO A 236 -11.57 -18.19 -0.20
CA PRO A 236 -12.96 -18.30 -0.64
C PRO A 236 -13.29 -17.28 -1.74
N ALA A 237 -14.10 -17.67 -2.73
CA ALA A 237 -14.41 -16.81 -3.87
C ALA A 237 -15.07 -15.49 -3.45
N GLU A 238 -15.90 -15.52 -2.40
CA GLU A 238 -16.55 -14.34 -1.83
C GLU A 238 -15.57 -13.30 -1.25
N MET A 239 -14.35 -13.71 -0.92
CA MET A 239 -13.30 -12.80 -0.44
C MET A 239 -12.49 -12.15 -1.58
N LEU A 240 -12.78 -12.52 -2.83
CA LEU A 240 -11.99 -12.11 -3.98
C LEU A 240 -12.73 -11.11 -4.89
N GLN A 241 -14.06 -11.00 -4.82
CA GLN A 241 -14.81 -10.09 -5.69
C GLN A 241 -14.72 -8.65 -5.22
N VAL A 242 -14.38 -7.74 -6.13
CA VAL A 242 -14.35 -6.30 -5.90
C VAL A 242 -15.30 -5.63 -6.88
N ASN A 243 -16.46 -5.22 -6.38
CA ASN A 243 -17.54 -4.63 -7.19
C ASN A 243 -17.50 -3.09 -7.21
N VAL A 244 -16.39 -2.50 -6.77
CA VAL A 244 -16.16 -1.05 -6.80
C VAL A 244 -15.41 -0.72 -8.09
N PRO A 245 -15.78 0.36 -8.83
CA PRO A 245 -14.99 0.84 -9.96
C PRO A 245 -13.52 1.01 -9.56
N THR A 246 -12.63 0.33 -10.26
CA THR A 246 -11.22 0.22 -9.86
C THR A 246 -10.27 0.62 -10.98
N LEU A 247 -9.35 1.51 -10.67
CA LEU A 247 -8.18 1.82 -11.49
C LEU A 247 -6.97 1.08 -10.93
N VAL A 248 -6.31 0.28 -11.76
CA VAL A 248 -5.01 -0.32 -11.46
C VAL A 248 -3.95 0.33 -12.32
N ILE A 249 -2.89 0.84 -11.71
CA ILE A 249 -1.71 1.40 -12.37
C ILE A 249 -0.53 0.50 -12.03
N TRP A 250 0.15 -0.01 -13.05
CA TRP A 250 1.21 -0.99 -12.85
C TRP A 250 2.49 -0.62 -13.59
N GLY A 251 3.61 -0.56 -12.85
CA GLY A 251 4.94 -0.43 -13.40
C GLY A 251 5.44 -1.79 -13.90
N MET A 252 5.69 -1.88 -15.21
CA MET A 252 6.02 -3.16 -15.86
C MET A 252 7.43 -3.65 -15.54
N GLN A 253 8.28 -2.80 -14.94
CA GLN A 253 9.63 -3.13 -14.50
C GLN A 253 9.71 -3.42 -12.99
N ASP A 254 8.58 -3.67 -12.34
CA ASP A 254 8.55 -4.09 -10.94
C ASP A 254 9.16 -5.49 -10.78
N ILE A 255 10.31 -5.57 -10.12
CA ILE A 255 11.01 -6.84 -9.89
C ILE A 255 10.47 -7.63 -8.68
N ALA A 256 9.73 -6.97 -7.78
CA ALA A 256 9.09 -7.62 -6.63
C ALA A 256 7.72 -8.18 -7.01
N LEU A 257 7.00 -7.46 -7.87
CA LEU A 257 5.64 -7.76 -8.30
C LEU A 257 5.57 -7.79 -9.85
N PRO A 258 6.07 -8.86 -10.48
CA PRO A 258 6.05 -9.02 -11.94
C PRO A 258 4.67 -8.90 -12.58
N PRO A 259 4.59 -8.53 -13.87
CA PRO A 259 3.31 -8.26 -14.58
C PRO A 259 2.33 -9.43 -14.63
N GLY A 260 2.75 -10.68 -14.47
CA GLY A 260 1.83 -11.83 -14.36
C GLY A 260 0.74 -11.68 -13.28
N LEU A 261 0.98 -10.77 -12.32
CA LEU A 261 0.03 -10.47 -11.25
C LEU A 261 -1.21 -9.68 -11.68
N ILE A 262 -1.16 -9.01 -12.83
CA ILE A 262 -2.32 -8.31 -13.39
C ILE A 262 -3.09 -9.15 -14.41
N GLU A 263 -2.55 -10.27 -14.85
CA GLU A 263 -3.23 -11.18 -15.77
C GLU A 263 -4.47 -11.83 -15.10
N GLY A 264 -5.62 -11.77 -15.77
CA GLY A 264 -6.88 -12.35 -15.29
C GLY A 264 -7.53 -11.57 -14.14
N LEU A 265 -7.10 -10.33 -13.89
CA LEU A 265 -7.64 -9.48 -12.81
C LEU A 265 -9.12 -9.13 -13.05
N GLU A 266 -9.57 -9.07 -14.30
CA GLU A 266 -10.95 -8.83 -14.70
C GLU A 266 -11.95 -9.89 -14.19
N ALA A 267 -11.45 -11.08 -13.85
CA ALA A 267 -12.28 -12.11 -13.23
C ALA A 267 -12.73 -11.75 -11.80
N TYR A 268 -11.97 -10.89 -11.14
CA TYR A 268 -12.24 -10.45 -9.76
C TYR A 268 -12.78 -9.02 -9.68
N VAL A 269 -12.54 -8.21 -10.71
CA VAL A 269 -12.87 -6.79 -10.76
C VAL A 269 -13.64 -6.48 -12.04
N PRO A 270 -14.96 -6.60 -12.04
CA PRO A 270 -15.76 -6.41 -13.26
C PRO A 270 -15.67 -5.01 -13.88
N ASP A 271 -15.53 -3.96 -13.04
CA ASP A 271 -15.35 -2.58 -13.49
C ASP A 271 -13.88 -2.15 -13.31
N LEU A 272 -13.01 -2.78 -14.10
CA LEU A 272 -11.56 -2.56 -14.11
C LEU A 272 -11.14 -1.58 -15.19
N THR A 273 -10.35 -0.59 -14.80
CA THR A 273 -9.50 0.21 -15.70
C THR A 273 -8.05 -0.13 -15.38
N LEU A 274 -7.29 -0.64 -16.34
CA LEU A 274 -5.89 -1.02 -16.17
C LEU A 274 -5.00 -0.09 -17.01
N HIS A 275 -3.96 0.47 -16.38
CA HIS A 275 -2.90 1.22 -17.04
C HIS A 275 -1.53 0.63 -16.71
N GLU A 276 -0.86 0.16 -17.74
CA GLU A 276 0.52 -0.34 -17.70
C GLU A 276 1.49 0.80 -18.02
N ILE A 277 2.55 0.91 -17.22
CA ILE A 277 3.62 1.91 -17.42
C ILE A 277 4.91 1.15 -17.68
N GLU A 278 5.29 1.07 -18.95
CA GLU A 278 6.40 0.23 -19.44
C GLU A 278 7.73 0.49 -18.74
N GLU A 279 8.05 1.77 -18.49
CA GLU A 279 9.28 2.21 -17.86
C GLU A 279 9.15 2.37 -16.33
N GLY A 280 7.99 2.09 -15.77
CA GLY A 280 7.73 2.23 -14.33
C GLY A 280 8.21 1.02 -13.53
N THR A 281 8.78 1.27 -12.36
CA THR A 281 9.13 0.22 -11.38
C THR A 281 8.06 0.11 -10.29
N HIS A 282 8.39 -0.57 -9.19
CA HIS A 282 7.55 -0.59 -7.98
C HIS A 282 7.28 0.81 -7.40
N TRP A 283 8.19 1.75 -7.62
CA TRP A 283 8.21 3.07 -6.99
C TRP A 283 7.53 4.17 -7.83
N LEU A 284 6.50 3.81 -8.61
CA LEU A 284 5.77 4.72 -9.52
C LEU A 284 5.33 6.04 -8.89
N VAL A 285 4.93 6.00 -7.62
CA VAL A 285 4.48 7.19 -6.89
C VAL A 285 5.59 8.23 -6.80
N HIS A 286 6.83 7.79 -6.66
CA HIS A 286 8.00 8.67 -6.64
C HIS A 286 8.51 9.02 -8.05
N GLU A 287 8.57 8.01 -8.92
CA GLU A 287 9.17 8.14 -10.25
C GLU A 287 8.34 9.00 -11.19
N GLN A 288 7.03 8.86 -11.12
CA GLN A 288 6.08 9.41 -12.07
C GLN A 288 4.79 9.92 -11.38
N GLY A 289 4.91 10.54 -10.21
CA GLY A 289 3.78 10.96 -9.37
C GLY A 289 2.74 11.78 -10.14
N MET A 290 3.16 12.74 -10.97
CA MET A 290 2.23 13.56 -11.76
C MET A 290 1.58 12.80 -12.92
N ARG A 291 2.22 11.78 -13.50
CA ARG A 291 1.58 10.88 -14.47
C ARG A 291 0.51 10.03 -13.78
N VAL A 292 0.81 9.50 -12.60
CA VAL A 292 -0.17 8.81 -11.76
C VAL A 292 -1.35 9.73 -11.42
N ALA A 293 -1.08 10.98 -11.01
CA ALA A 293 -2.13 11.98 -10.74
C ALA A 293 -3.03 12.21 -11.95
N GLY A 294 -2.45 12.33 -13.15
CA GLY A 294 -3.21 12.52 -14.41
C GLY A 294 -4.14 11.34 -14.72
N LEU A 295 -3.66 10.10 -14.57
CA LEU A 295 -4.48 8.89 -14.75
C LEU A 295 -5.62 8.83 -13.73
N MET A 296 -5.32 9.13 -12.47
CA MET A 296 -6.33 9.22 -11.40
C MET A 296 -7.37 10.30 -11.72
N GLN A 297 -6.94 11.49 -12.14
CA GLN A 297 -7.87 12.60 -12.47
C GLN A 297 -8.86 12.20 -13.57
N VAL A 298 -8.39 11.54 -14.63
CA VAL A 298 -9.26 11.01 -15.69
C VAL A 298 -10.26 9.99 -15.13
N PHE A 299 -9.81 9.12 -14.27
CA PHE A 299 -10.64 8.09 -13.65
C PHE A 299 -11.69 8.69 -12.70
N PHE A 300 -11.31 9.67 -11.86
CA PHE A 300 -12.24 10.32 -10.92
C PHE A 300 -13.30 11.18 -11.62
N ASN A 301 -13.03 11.67 -12.82
CA ASN A 301 -13.97 12.49 -13.60
C ASN A 301 -14.99 11.69 -14.44
N ARG A 302 -14.88 10.37 -14.46
CA ARG A 302 -15.89 9.45 -15.07
C ARG A 302 -17.03 9.25 -14.09
#